data_26f1a09c0f63c8b8ca45a3dc0eb9a2ca
#
_entry.id   26f1a09c0f63c8b8ca45a3dc0eb9a2ca
#
_cell.length_a   1.000
_cell.length_b   1.000
_cell.length_c   1.000
_cell.angle_alpha   90.00
_cell.angle_beta   90.00
_cell.angle_gamma   90.00
#
_symmetry.space_group_name_H-M   'P 1'
#
loop_
_entity.id
_entity.type
_entity.pdbx_description
1 polymer ?
#
loop_
_entity_poly.entity_id
_entity_poly.type
_entity_poly.pdbx_seq_one_letter_code
_entity_poly.pdbx_strand_id
1 'polypeptide(L)'
;MHDTNKDNGARSSMTGIVHRLAATAATTLSVMAIAVTMQGAPAARADSPAAEPDVVGHWMTRDHDGVFEIGHCGQKLCGRLVGLRYTTEMPRDKRGQPECNLPMLDGFTPDRDEQGHWNGHVTDPDTGHVYHAKLWVSQSGDLKLRGFVAVPLFGETETWSRYTGTIGPACKLP
;
A
#
# COMPACT_ATOMS: atom_id res chain seq x y z
N MET A 1 -27.88 9.40 47.16
CA MET A 1 -28.98 9.62 46.21
C MET A 1 -28.54 8.95 44.96
N HIS A 2 -28.87 7.67 44.78
CA HIS A 2 -30.11 7.16 44.16
C HIS A 2 -30.20 7.70 42.71
N ASP A 3 -30.28 6.93 41.63
CA ASP A 3 -30.91 5.65 41.42
C ASP A 3 -30.38 4.95 40.15
N THR A 4 -30.27 3.68 40.27
CA THR A 4 -30.46 2.52 39.41
C THR A 4 -31.61 2.62 38.41
N ASN A 5 -31.42 2.07 37.19
CA ASN A 5 -32.40 1.24 36.48
C ASN A 5 -31.69 0.60 35.26
N LYS A 6 -31.35 -0.63 35.16
CA LYS A 6 -31.93 -1.98 35.22
C LYS A 6 -33.03 -2.25 34.18
N ASP A 7 -32.77 -3.33 33.46
CA ASP A 7 -33.69 -4.29 32.80
C ASP A 7 -34.16 -3.94 31.38
N ASN A 8 -34.18 -4.79 30.40
CA ASN A 8 -34.60 -6.16 30.17
C ASN A 8 -34.28 -6.47 28.68
N GLY A 9 -33.74 -7.54 28.20
CA GLY A 9 -34.24 -8.89 28.32
C GLY A 9 -35.30 -9.23 27.27
N ALA A 10 -34.94 -9.88 26.16
CA ALA A 10 -35.85 -10.74 25.45
C ALA A 10 -35.12 -11.77 24.60
N ARG A 11 -34.99 -12.95 25.16
CA ARG A 11 -34.86 -14.20 24.39
C ARG A 11 -36.22 -14.47 23.73
N SER A 12 -36.19 -14.92 22.48
CA SER A 12 -37.31 -15.66 21.92
C SER A 12 -36.78 -16.86 21.16
N SER A 13 -36.94 -17.96 21.86
CA SER A 13 -36.90 -19.32 21.36
C SER A 13 -38.30 -19.65 20.86
N MET A 14 -38.44 -20.22 19.69
CA MET A 14 -39.63 -21.01 19.37
C MET A 14 -39.29 -22.19 18.46
N THR A 15 -39.39 -23.26 19.14
CA THR A 15 -39.55 -24.66 18.80
C THR A 15 -40.78 -24.96 17.90
N GLY A 16 -40.57 -25.83 16.94
CA GLY A 16 -41.50 -26.91 16.60
C GLY A 16 -42.64 -26.62 15.64
N ILE A 17 -42.76 -27.42 14.64
CA ILE A 17 -43.92 -28.32 14.47
C ILE A 17 -43.58 -29.32 13.35
N VAL A 18 -43.55 -30.56 13.75
CA VAL A 18 -43.60 -31.76 12.88
C VAL A 18 -45.05 -32.00 12.47
N HIS A 19 -45.31 -32.19 11.19
CA HIS A 19 -46.50 -32.93 10.75
C HIS A 19 -46.15 -33.94 9.66
N ARG A 20 -46.27 -35.18 10.03
CA ARG A 20 -46.37 -36.35 9.16
C ARG A 20 -47.69 -36.29 8.37
N LEU A 21 -47.71 -36.77 7.16
CA LEU A 21 -48.74 -37.73 6.69
C LEU A 21 -48.31 -38.35 5.36
N ALA A 22 -48.71 -39.59 5.24
CA ALA A 22 -48.23 -40.61 4.35
C ALA A 22 -49.05 -40.76 3.06
N ALA A 23 -48.44 -41.55 2.13
CA ALA A 23 -49.05 -42.45 1.14
C ALA A 23 -49.75 -41.79 -0.08
N THR A 24 -49.38 -42.15 -1.30
CA THR A 24 -49.72 -43.40 -1.99
C THR A 24 -49.00 -43.51 -3.33
N ALA A 25 -48.72 -44.71 -3.74
CA ALA A 25 -48.08 -45.14 -4.99
C ALA A 25 -48.95 -44.92 -6.22
N ALA A 26 -48.31 -44.54 -7.32
CA ALA A 26 -48.77 -44.89 -8.69
C ALA A 26 -47.58 -44.91 -9.63
N THR A 27 -47.23 -46.08 -10.09
CA THR A 27 -46.27 -46.40 -11.11
C THR A 27 -46.75 -45.97 -12.49
N THR A 28 -46.01 -45.09 -13.14
CA THR A 28 -46.07 -44.96 -14.61
C THR A 28 -44.64 -44.86 -15.14
N LEU A 29 -44.20 -45.89 -15.83
CA LEU A 29 -42.98 -45.86 -16.66
C LEU A 29 -43.19 -44.84 -17.79
N SER A 30 -42.53 -43.73 -17.72
CA SER A 30 -42.32 -42.86 -18.89
C SER A 30 -40.82 -42.81 -19.13
N VAL A 31 -40.41 -43.46 -20.23
CA VAL A 31 -39.07 -43.32 -20.78
C VAL A 31 -38.95 -41.89 -21.31
N MET A 32 -38.31 -41.04 -20.52
CA MET A 32 -38.02 -39.68 -20.93
C MET A 32 -36.54 -39.60 -21.32
N ALA A 33 -36.29 -39.39 -22.61
CA ALA A 33 -34.98 -39.13 -23.14
C ALA A 33 -34.38 -37.88 -22.48
N ILE A 34 -33.32 -38.06 -21.68
CA ILE A 34 -32.59 -36.96 -21.05
C ILE A 34 -31.68 -36.38 -22.13
N ALA A 35 -32.11 -35.29 -22.75
CA ALA A 35 -31.22 -34.43 -23.51
C ALA A 35 -30.28 -33.71 -22.50
N VAL A 36 -29.04 -34.15 -22.38
CA VAL A 36 -27.99 -33.47 -21.60
C VAL A 36 -27.62 -32.21 -22.38
N THR A 37 -28.25 -31.09 -22.05
CA THR A 37 -27.77 -29.79 -22.45
C THR A 37 -26.52 -29.47 -21.60
N MET A 38 -25.34 -29.57 -22.22
CA MET A 38 -24.12 -29.01 -21.64
C MET A 38 -24.29 -27.49 -21.60
N GLN A 39 -24.77 -26.98 -20.48
CA GLN A 39 -24.69 -25.55 -20.14
C GLN A 39 -23.22 -25.28 -19.80
N GLY A 40 -22.52 -24.65 -20.73
CA GLY A 40 -21.18 -24.11 -20.44
C GLY A 40 -21.28 -23.16 -19.28
N ALA A 41 -20.67 -23.51 -18.14
CA ALA A 41 -20.53 -22.61 -17.03
C ALA A 41 -19.80 -21.35 -17.51
N PRO A 42 -20.29 -20.13 -17.20
CA PRO A 42 -19.53 -18.93 -17.49
C PRO A 42 -18.19 -19.02 -16.72
N ALA A 43 -17.09 -18.95 -17.46
CA ALA A 43 -15.77 -18.86 -16.87
C ALA A 43 -15.77 -17.61 -15.96
N ALA A 44 -15.72 -17.83 -14.66
CA ALA A 44 -15.49 -16.76 -13.71
C ALA A 44 -14.18 -16.10 -14.13
N ARG A 45 -14.26 -14.85 -14.61
CA ARG A 45 -13.07 -14.01 -14.73
C ARG A 45 -12.54 -13.88 -13.32
N ALA A 46 -11.37 -14.48 -13.08
CA ALA A 46 -10.59 -14.14 -11.90
C ALA A 46 -10.25 -12.65 -12.06
N ASP A 47 -10.86 -11.81 -11.23
CA ASP A 47 -10.39 -10.43 -11.08
C ASP A 47 -8.92 -10.53 -10.67
N SER A 48 -8.02 -10.17 -11.59
CA SER A 48 -6.62 -9.97 -11.22
C SER A 48 -6.61 -8.94 -10.10
N PRO A 49 -5.98 -9.22 -8.96
CA PRO A 49 -5.85 -8.21 -7.94
C PRO A 49 -5.24 -6.98 -8.60
N ALA A 50 -5.87 -5.81 -8.40
CA ALA A 50 -5.34 -4.55 -8.89
C ALA A 50 -3.88 -4.49 -8.43
N ALA A 51 -2.95 -4.33 -9.39
CA ALA A 51 -1.53 -4.24 -9.06
C ALA A 51 -1.38 -3.12 -8.03
N GLU A 52 -0.77 -3.44 -6.89
CA GLU A 52 -0.49 -2.41 -5.89
C GLU A 52 0.34 -1.30 -6.53
N PRO A 53 0.07 -0.03 -6.19
CA PRO A 53 0.82 1.08 -6.74
C PRO A 53 2.31 0.88 -6.44
N ASP A 54 3.11 0.82 -7.49
CA ASP A 54 4.55 0.56 -7.37
C ASP A 54 5.26 1.76 -6.77
N VAL A 55 6.01 1.55 -5.70
CA VAL A 55 6.88 2.58 -5.09
C VAL A 55 8.14 2.83 -5.91
N VAL A 56 8.50 1.92 -6.82
CA VAL A 56 9.66 2.05 -7.70
C VAL A 56 9.44 3.16 -8.73
N GLY A 57 10.48 3.96 -8.98
CA GLY A 57 10.46 5.04 -9.96
C GLY A 57 10.97 6.36 -9.43
N HIS A 58 10.65 7.46 -10.14
CA HIS A 58 11.07 8.80 -9.79
C HIS A 58 9.97 9.56 -9.08
N TRP A 59 10.34 10.24 -8.00
CA TRP A 59 9.43 10.96 -7.14
C TRP A 59 9.93 12.37 -6.83
N MET A 60 9.10 13.37 -7.11
CA MET A 60 9.34 14.78 -6.83
C MET A 60 8.93 15.10 -5.40
N THR A 61 9.81 15.73 -4.64
CA THR A 61 9.52 16.24 -3.30
C THR A 61 8.38 17.26 -3.32
N ARG A 62 7.74 17.44 -2.16
CA ARG A 62 6.62 18.40 -2.02
C ARG A 62 7.01 19.82 -2.43
N ASP A 63 8.22 20.25 -2.09
CA ASP A 63 8.71 21.60 -2.33
C ASP A 63 9.32 21.78 -3.74
N HIS A 64 9.29 20.71 -4.54
CA HIS A 64 9.77 20.68 -5.93
C HIS A 64 11.27 20.99 -6.06
N ASP A 65 12.04 20.70 -5.05
CA ASP A 65 13.49 20.95 -4.98
C ASP A 65 14.34 19.71 -5.18
N GLY A 66 13.74 18.51 -5.03
CA GLY A 66 14.41 17.23 -5.18
C GLY A 66 13.62 16.19 -5.96
N VAL A 67 14.33 15.33 -6.68
CA VAL A 67 13.76 14.11 -7.27
C VAL A 67 14.53 12.92 -6.76
N PHE A 68 13.82 11.98 -6.17
CA PHE A 68 14.35 10.70 -5.73
C PHE A 68 14.07 9.61 -6.74
N GLU A 69 15.06 8.79 -7.02
CA GLU A 69 14.87 7.51 -7.69
C GLU A 69 14.82 6.41 -6.65
N ILE A 70 13.71 5.67 -6.62
CA ILE A 70 13.54 4.49 -5.78
C ILE A 70 13.61 3.26 -6.67
N GLY A 71 14.42 2.30 -6.29
CA GLY A 71 14.62 1.06 -7.03
C GLY A 71 14.99 -0.10 -6.12
N HIS A 72 15.12 -1.28 -6.73
CA HIS A 72 15.54 -2.48 -6.01
C HIS A 72 17.05 -2.49 -5.75
N CYS A 73 17.43 -2.79 -4.51
CA CYS A 73 18.80 -3.10 -4.10
C CYS A 73 18.81 -4.51 -3.48
N GLY A 74 18.88 -5.52 -4.33
CA GLY A 74 18.63 -6.91 -3.95
C GLY A 74 17.16 -7.16 -3.67
N GLN A 75 16.85 -7.70 -2.50
CA GLN A 75 15.45 -7.95 -2.07
C GLN A 75 14.82 -6.77 -1.33
N LYS A 76 15.52 -5.65 -1.25
CA LYS A 76 15.07 -4.43 -0.57
C LYS A 76 14.85 -3.32 -1.58
N LEU A 77 14.24 -2.22 -1.14
CA LEU A 77 14.23 -0.97 -1.88
C LEU A 77 15.24 0.00 -1.26
N CYS A 78 15.87 0.78 -2.14
CA CYS A 78 16.75 1.88 -1.81
C CYS A 78 16.39 3.08 -2.67
N GLY A 79 16.80 4.27 -2.24
CA GLY A 79 16.56 5.48 -3.01
C GLY A 79 17.75 6.45 -2.92
N ARG A 80 17.92 7.20 -3.99
CA ARG A 80 18.95 8.22 -4.10
C ARG A 80 18.39 9.49 -4.69
N LEU A 81 18.98 10.61 -4.35
CA LEU A 81 18.62 11.92 -4.87
C LEU A 81 19.23 12.10 -6.26
N VAL A 82 18.40 12.10 -7.31
CA VAL A 82 18.85 12.16 -8.71
C VAL A 82 18.56 13.49 -9.40
N GLY A 83 17.70 14.29 -8.81
CA GLY A 83 17.37 15.63 -9.30
C GLY A 83 17.39 16.64 -8.17
N LEU A 84 17.93 17.82 -8.44
CA LEU A 84 18.08 18.90 -7.45
C LEU A 84 17.81 20.26 -8.12
N ARG A 85 17.11 21.12 -7.40
CA ARG A 85 16.95 22.53 -7.78
C ARG A 85 18.01 23.36 -7.10
N TYR A 86 18.94 23.88 -7.86
CA TYR A 86 19.96 24.80 -7.37
C TYR A 86 20.34 25.83 -8.45
N THR A 87 20.83 27.00 -8.04
CA THR A 87 21.13 28.11 -8.95
C THR A 87 22.61 28.19 -9.30
N THR A 88 23.49 28.16 -8.32
CA THR A 88 24.93 28.37 -8.47
C THR A 88 25.72 27.09 -8.26
N GLU A 89 25.81 26.65 -7.01
CA GLU A 89 26.60 25.47 -6.64
C GLU A 89 25.67 24.31 -6.28
N MET A 90 26.15 23.11 -6.59
CA MET A 90 25.46 21.88 -6.19
C MET A 90 25.51 21.75 -4.68
N PRO A 91 24.36 21.48 -4.03
CA PRO A 91 24.29 21.19 -2.61
C PRO A 91 25.23 20.05 -2.20
N ARG A 92 25.71 20.12 -0.98
CA ARG A 92 26.63 19.12 -0.41
C ARG A 92 26.12 18.66 0.95
N ASP A 93 26.26 17.37 1.21
CA ASP A 93 25.95 16.81 2.51
C ASP A 93 26.90 17.33 3.61
N LYS A 94 26.59 17.00 4.84
CA LYS A 94 27.39 17.33 6.04
C LYS A 94 28.88 16.94 5.93
N ARG A 95 29.22 15.97 5.09
CA ARG A 95 30.60 15.51 4.84
C ARG A 95 31.25 16.20 3.66
N GLY A 96 30.56 17.14 3.03
CA GLY A 96 31.01 17.86 1.85
C GLY A 96 30.90 17.07 0.54
N GLN A 97 30.19 15.95 0.54
CA GLN A 97 29.94 15.17 -0.68
C GLN A 97 28.80 15.81 -1.49
N PRO A 98 28.86 15.82 -2.83
CA PRO A 98 27.77 16.29 -3.65
C PRO A 98 26.50 15.47 -3.37
N GLU A 99 25.35 16.14 -3.29
CA GLU A 99 24.07 15.45 -3.07
C GLU A 99 23.53 14.77 -4.33
N CYS A 100 24.04 15.10 -5.51
CA CYS A 100 23.72 14.40 -6.75
C CYS A 100 24.11 12.91 -6.64
N ASN A 101 23.12 12.03 -6.81
CA ASN A 101 23.23 10.58 -6.62
C ASN A 101 23.51 10.13 -5.16
N LEU A 102 23.31 11.00 -4.19
CA LEU A 102 23.48 10.64 -2.78
C LEU A 102 22.44 9.61 -2.36
N PRO A 103 22.84 8.43 -1.83
CA PRO A 103 21.91 7.48 -1.25
C PRO A 103 21.32 8.05 0.05
N MET A 104 20.01 8.17 0.12
CA MET A 104 19.33 8.72 1.29
C MET A 104 18.25 7.78 1.85
N LEU A 105 17.72 6.89 1.02
CA LEU A 105 16.73 5.89 1.42
C LEU A 105 17.39 4.52 1.41
N ASP A 106 17.37 3.81 2.53
CA ASP A 106 18.07 2.53 2.64
C ASP A 106 17.27 1.46 3.34
N GLY A 107 17.45 0.23 2.85
CA GLY A 107 17.06 -0.99 3.53
C GLY A 107 15.56 -1.23 3.64
N PHE A 108 14.73 -0.64 2.79
CA PHE A 108 13.29 -0.80 2.85
C PHE A 108 12.86 -2.24 2.53
N THR A 109 12.15 -2.85 3.45
CA THR A 109 11.55 -4.19 3.34
C THR A 109 10.04 -4.11 3.48
N PRO A 110 9.28 -5.01 2.85
CA PRO A 110 7.81 -5.02 3.00
C PRO A 110 7.40 -5.06 4.47
N ASP A 111 6.41 -4.26 4.82
CA ASP A 111 5.77 -4.31 6.13
C ASP A 111 4.95 -5.61 6.23
N ARG A 112 5.01 -6.28 7.39
CA ARG A 112 4.29 -7.55 7.60
C ARG A 112 2.82 -7.35 7.96
N ASP A 113 2.52 -6.21 8.54
CA ASP A 113 1.21 -5.91 9.12
C ASP A 113 0.38 -4.98 8.22
N GLU A 114 1.05 -4.20 7.37
CA GLU A 114 0.42 -3.24 6.47
C GLU A 114 0.85 -3.50 5.01
N GLN A 115 -0.05 -4.12 4.25
CA GLN A 115 0.17 -4.40 2.84
C GLN A 115 0.44 -3.11 2.04
N GLY A 116 1.39 -3.16 1.09
CA GLY A 116 1.79 -1.99 0.30
C GLY A 116 2.68 -0.99 1.02
N HIS A 117 3.01 -1.25 2.30
CA HIS A 117 3.94 -0.43 3.06
C HIS A 117 5.33 -1.07 3.14
N TRP A 118 6.34 -0.22 3.29
CA TRP A 118 7.74 -0.62 3.38
C TRP A 118 8.41 0.09 4.55
N ASN A 119 9.17 -0.63 5.35
CA ASN A 119 9.92 -0.10 6.48
C ASN A 119 11.43 -0.09 6.18
N GLY A 120 12.08 1.02 6.45
CA GLY A 120 13.50 1.23 6.22
C GLY A 120 14.03 2.45 6.95
N HIS A 121 14.98 3.13 6.33
CA HIS A 121 15.62 4.30 6.90
C HIS A 121 15.75 5.43 5.88
N VAL A 122 15.72 6.67 6.39
CA VAL A 122 16.06 7.87 5.64
C VAL A 122 17.20 8.61 6.33
N THR A 123 18.18 9.07 5.55
CA THR A 123 19.29 9.87 6.04
C THR A 123 19.07 11.32 5.65
N ASP A 124 19.16 12.21 6.64
CA ASP A 124 19.16 13.65 6.44
C ASP A 124 20.57 14.09 6.00
N PRO A 125 20.75 14.70 4.82
CA PRO A 125 22.07 15.07 4.32
C PRO A 125 22.72 16.19 5.11
N ASP A 126 21.96 17.13 5.64
CA ASP A 126 22.48 18.31 6.36
C ASP A 126 23.04 17.95 7.73
N THR A 127 22.37 17.04 8.41
CA THR A 127 22.77 16.63 9.78
C THR A 127 23.50 15.29 9.81
N GLY A 128 23.27 14.45 8.82
CA GLY A 128 23.72 13.06 8.75
C GLY A 128 22.99 12.14 9.72
N HIS A 129 21.87 12.59 10.30
CA HIS A 129 21.03 11.75 11.13
C HIS A 129 20.28 10.72 10.26
N VAL A 130 20.15 9.51 10.81
CA VAL A 130 19.39 8.42 10.21
C VAL A 130 18.12 8.21 11.01
N TYR A 131 16.98 8.33 10.34
CA TYR A 131 15.66 8.11 10.92
C TYR A 131 15.09 6.80 10.45
N HIS A 132 14.27 6.17 11.27
CA HIS A 132 13.37 5.13 10.77
C HIS A 132 12.39 5.74 9.78
N ALA A 133 12.04 4.98 8.76
CA ALA A 133 11.13 5.47 7.74
C ALA A 133 10.13 4.41 7.30
N LYS A 134 8.93 4.87 6.94
CA LYS A 134 7.91 4.07 6.29
C LYS A 134 7.57 4.70 4.95
N LEU A 135 7.47 3.87 3.90
CA LEU A 135 7.09 4.26 2.54
C LEU A 135 5.80 3.55 2.13
N TRP A 136 4.92 4.24 1.44
CA TRP A 136 3.77 3.64 0.74
C TRP A 136 3.25 4.58 -0.33
N VAL A 137 2.51 4.04 -1.30
CA VAL A 137 1.78 4.86 -2.28
C VAL A 137 0.33 4.97 -1.83
N SER A 138 -0.16 6.20 -1.73
CA SER A 138 -1.53 6.50 -1.34
C SER A 138 -2.53 6.18 -2.47
N GLN A 139 -3.81 6.15 -2.16
CA GLN A 139 -4.87 5.96 -3.16
C GLN A 139 -4.89 7.05 -4.25
N SER A 140 -4.37 8.25 -3.96
CA SER A 140 -4.20 9.33 -4.96
C SER A 140 -3.00 9.11 -5.90
N GLY A 141 -2.17 8.09 -5.66
CA GLY A 141 -0.98 7.80 -6.46
C GLY A 141 0.27 8.54 -6.00
N ASP A 142 0.20 9.29 -4.89
CA ASP A 142 1.36 9.96 -4.31
C ASP A 142 2.15 9.03 -3.40
N LEU A 143 3.46 9.14 -3.42
CA LEU A 143 4.31 8.48 -2.44
C LEU A 143 4.26 9.22 -1.11
N LYS A 144 4.13 8.48 -0.04
CA LYS A 144 4.25 8.97 1.33
C LYS A 144 5.53 8.44 1.95
N LEU A 145 6.35 9.34 2.44
CA LEU A 145 7.54 9.03 3.23
C LEU A 145 7.32 9.56 4.65
N ARG A 146 7.25 8.67 5.62
CA ARG A 146 7.14 9.03 7.03
C ARG A 146 8.44 8.73 7.75
N GLY A 147 9.17 9.79 8.11
CA GLY A 147 10.35 9.69 8.96
C GLY A 147 9.98 9.81 10.45
N PHE A 148 10.63 9.04 11.33
CA PHE A 148 10.34 9.06 12.76
C PHE A 148 11.53 8.59 13.61
N VAL A 149 11.50 8.99 14.89
CA VAL A 149 12.38 8.49 15.94
C VAL A 149 11.55 7.61 16.87
N ALA A 150 12.01 6.42 17.16
CA ALA A 150 11.38 5.42 18.02
C ALA A 150 10.07 4.84 17.49
N VAL A 151 8.98 5.62 17.41
CA VAL A 151 7.67 5.12 16.97
C VAL A 151 7.06 6.02 15.90
N PRO A 152 6.33 5.45 14.92
CA PRO A 152 5.75 6.23 13.82
C PRO A 152 4.80 7.35 14.25
N LEU A 153 4.18 7.24 15.43
CA LEU A 153 3.24 8.23 15.93
C LEU A 153 3.84 9.65 16.02
N PHE A 154 5.12 9.76 16.35
CA PHE A 154 5.85 11.02 16.49
C PHE A 154 6.67 11.41 15.26
N GLY A 155 6.30 10.88 14.09
CA GLY A 155 6.99 11.17 12.84
C GLY A 155 6.31 12.25 12.01
N GLU A 156 7.04 12.74 11.02
CA GLU A 156 6.53 13.62 9.97
C GLU A 156 6.33 12.84 8.68
N THR A 157 5.31 13.22 7.91
CA THR A 157 5.02 12.60 6.63
C THR A 157 5.18 13.62 5.51
N GLU A 158 6.06 13.31 4.59
CA GLU A 158 6.15 14.02 3.33
C GLU A 158 5.29 13.35 2.26
N THR A 159 4.87 14.15 1.28
CA THR A 159 4.10 13.68 0.14
C THR A 159 4.84 14.05 -1.12
N TRP A 160 5.19 13.03 -1.91
CA TRP A 160 5.92 13.20 -3.15
C TRP A 160 5.06 12.77 -4.33
N SER A 161 5.13 13.54 -5.41
CA SER A 161 4.39 13.23 -6.63
C SER A 161 5.24 12.43 -7.62
N ARG A 162 4.59 11.62 -8.46
CA ARG A 162 5.30 10.90 -9.53
C ARG A 162 5.98 11.88 -10.49
N TYR A 163 7.27 11.68 -10.75
CA TYR A 163 8.05 12.53 -11.66
C TYR A 163 8.30 11.82 -12.99
N THR A 164 7.93 12.50 -14.08
CA THR A 164 8.13 12.03 -15.46
C THR A 164 8.92 13.02 -16.31
N GLY A 165 9.42 14.11 -15.68
CA GLY A 165 10.21 15.12 -16.35
C GLY A 165 11.64 14.68 -16.64
N THR A 166 12.41 15.60 -17.20
CA THR A 166 13.83 15.39 -17.50
C THR A 166 14.70 15.90 -16.36
N ILE A 167 15.78 15.17 -16.08
CA ILE A 167 16.84 15.57 -15.16
C ILE A 167 18.05 15.92 -16.00
N GLY A 168 18.54 17.15 -15.85
CA GLY A 168 19.67 17.65 -16.60
C GLY A 168 21.03 17.12 -16.10
N PRO A 169 22.12 17.51 -16.74
CA PRO A 169 23.48 17.20 -16.27
C PRO A 169 23.67 17.65 -14.83
N ALA A 170 24.51 16.92 -14.09
CA ALA A 170 24.78 17.17 -12.67
C ALA A 170 23.51 17.20 -11.81
N CYS A 171 22.53 16.35 -12.11
CA CYS A 171 21.24 16.26 -11.41
C CYS A 171 20.41 17.56 -11.40
N LYS A 172 20.69 18.52 -12.27
CA LYS A 172 20.00 19.80 -12.24
C LYS A 172 18.57 19.69 -12.79
N LEU A 173 17.61 20.12 -11.97
CA LEU A 173 16.23 20.26 -12.41
C LEU A 173 16.05 21.55 -13.23
N PRO A 174 15.12 21.54 -14.22
CA PRO A 174 14.80 22.71 -15.05
C PRO A 174 14.24 23.89 -14.26
#